data_434407efc8121372cbe2e5a8370165a2
#
_entry.id   434407efc8121372cbe2e5a8370165a2
#
_cell.length_a   1.000
_cell.length_b   1.000
_cell.length_c   1.000
_cell.angle_alpha   90.00
_cell.angle_beta   90.00
_cell.angle_gamma   90.00
#
_symmetry.space_group_name_H-M   'P 1'
#
loop_
_entity.id
_entity.type
_entity.pdbx_description
1 polymer ?
#
loop_
_entity_poly.entity_id
_entity_poly.type
_entity_poly.pdbx_seq_one_letter_code
_entity_poly.pdbx_strand_id
1 'polypeptide(L)' 'MSNEKSTISGNMKKYRNKLGISQDVLSKRANLAFHTIAKIEAGATPNPTIDTVKKIADALGVSLDDLMK' A
#
# COMPACT_ATOMS: atom_id res chain seq x y z
N MET A 1 2.65 -3.20 -20.80
CA MET A 1 2.78 -3.10 -20.39
C MET A 1 3.02 -2.97 -19.56
N SER A 2 3.10 -2.83 -19.10
CA SER A 2 3.39 -2.64 -18.32
C SER A 2 3.48 -2.21 -17.49
N ASN A 3 3.46 -2.08 -16.71
CA ASN A 3 3.56 -1.60 -15.89
C ASN A 3 4.30 -1.60 -15.10
N GLU A 4 4.93 -1.28 -14.99
CA GLU A 4 5.75 -1.32 -14.40
C GLU A 4 5.96 -0.60 -13.36
N LYS A 5 5.52 0.14 -13.07
CA LYS A 5 5.52 0.80 -12.03
C LYS A 5 5.50 0.02 -10.92
N SER A 6 5.47 0.36 -9.82
CA SER A 6 5.48 -0.37 -8.61
C SER A 6 4.26 -1.25 -8.48
N THR A 7 4.49 -2.52 -8.33
CA THR A 7 3.43 -3.48 -8.11
C THR A 7 2.70 -3.17 -6.80
N ILE A 8 3.44 -2.71 -5.81
CA ILE A 8 2.87 -2.33 -4.53
C ILE A 8 1.83 -1.24 -4.69
N SER A 9 2.13 -0.24 -5.52
CA SER A 9 1.21 0.87 -5.75
C SER A 9 -0.15 0.36 -6.21
N GLY A 10 -0.15 -0.49 -7.22
CA GLY A 10 -1.39 -1.03 -7.77
C GLY A 10 -2.11 -1.93 -6.79
N ASN A 11 -1.36 -2.78 -6.10
CA ASN A 11 -1.97 -3.72 -5.15
C ASN A 11 -2.57 -3.00 -3.96
N MET A 12 -1.91 -1.98 -3.45
CA MET A 12 -2.45 -1.19 -2.36
C MET A 12 -3.80 -0.60 -2.73
N LYS A 13 -3.85 0.00 -3.91
CA LYS A 13 -5.06 0.60 -4.39
C LYS A 13 -6.17 -0.43 -4.52
N LYS A 14 -5.84 -1.57 -5.10
CA LYS A 14 -6.80 -2.64 -5.31
C LYS A 14 -7.39 -3.15 -4.00
N TYR A 15 -6.54 -3.48 -3.04
CA TYR A 15 -7.02 -4.01 -1.76
C TYR A 15 -7.74 -2.95 -0.95
N ARG A 16 -7.26 -1.71 -0.99
CA ARG A 16 -7.92 -0.62 -0.28
C ARG A 16 -9.33 -0.41 -0.83
N ASN A 17 -9.47 -0.39 -2.14
CA ASN A 17 -10.77 -0.22 -2.78
C ASN A 17 -11.72 -1.37 -2.47
N LYS A 18 -11.18 -2.58 -2.40
CA LYS A 18 -11.99 -3.73 -2.04
C LYS A 18 -12.58 -3.60 -0.64
N LEU A 19 -11.83 -3.01 0.26
CA LEU A 19 -12.28 -2.78 1.62
C LEU A 19 -13.15 -1.54 1.74
N GLY A 20 -13.18 -0.72 0.70
CA GLY A 20 -13.97 0.51 0.73
C GLY A 20 -13.43 1.56 1.68
N ILE A 21 -12.13 1.60 1.89
CA ILE A 21 -11.52 2.56 2.81
C ILE A 21 -10.69 3.59 2.06
N SER A 22 -10.57 4.76 2.66
CA SER A 22 -9.77 5.84 2.09
C SER A 22 -8.30 5.67 2.43
N GLN A 23 -7.44 6.44 1.77
CA GLN A 23 -6.03 6.47 2.11
C GLN A 23 -5.82 6.91 3.56
N ASP A 24 -6.63 7.85 4.02
CA ASP A 24 -6.52 8.33 5.39
C ASP A 24 -6.83 7.22 6.39
N VAL A 25 -7.89 6.47 6.14
CA VAL A 25 -8.25 5.35 7.01
C VAL A 25 -7.14 4.30 7.00
N LEU A 26 -6.62 3.99 5.81
CA LEU A 26 -5.53 3.03 5.73
C LEU A 26 -4.31 3.49 6.51
N SER A 27 -3.97 4.77 6.41
CA SER A 27 -2.80 5.28 7.11
C SER A 27 -2.95 5.10 8.62
N LYS A 28 -4.14 5.35 9.13
CA LYS A 28 -4.40 5.19 10.56
C LYS A 28 -4.33 3.74 10.99
N ARG A 29 -4.90 2.84 10.20
CA ARG A 29 -4.83 1.41 10.50
C ARG A 29 -3.41 0.87 10.46
N ALA A 30 -2.62 1.39 9.53
CA ALA A 30 -1.24 0.94 9.38
C ALA A 30 -0.30 1.66 10.35
N ASN A 31 -0.82 2.67 11.06
CA ASN A 31 0.00 3.50 11.95
C ASN A 31 1.14 4.16 11.18
N LEU A 32 0.80 4.70 10.02
CA LEU A 32 1.75 5.40 9.16
C LEU A 32 1.20 6.77 8.84
N ALA A 33 2.09 7.69 8.45
CA ALA A 33 1.66 9.02 8.05
C ALA A 33 0.86 8.94 6.75
N PHE A 34 -0.11 9.81 6.60
CA PHE A 34 -0.90 9.88 5.38
C PHE A 34 -0.01 10.07 4.15
N HIS A 35 0.99 10.96 4.25
CA HIS A 35 1.92 11.17 3.15
C HIS A 35 2.61 9.90 2.69
N THR A 36 2.94 9.03 3.64
CA THR A 36 3.59 7.77 3.31
C THR A 36 2.70 6.92 2.42
N ILE A 37 1.43 6.80 2.81
CA ILE A 37 0.47 6.02 2.03
C ILE A 37 0.26 6.66 0.66
N ALA A 38 0.06 7.96 0.62
CA ALA A 38 -0.21 8.67 -0.62
C ALA A 38 0.95 8.53 -1.60
N LYS A 39 2.18 8.67 -1.13
CA LYS A 39 3.35 8.58 -1.98
C LYS A 39 3.54 7.17 -2.54
N ILE A 40 3.31 6.16 -1.72
CA ILE A 40 3.47 4.78 -2.18
C ILE A 40 2.42 4.46 -3.23
N GLU A 41 1.18 4.85 -3.00
CA GLU A 41 0.12 4.60 -3.99
C GLU A 41 0.34 5.35 -5.29
N ALA A 42 0.97 6.51 -5.21
CA ALA A 42 1.26 7.29 -6.40
C ALA A 42 2.49 6.77 -7.16
N GLY A 43 3.20 5.83 -6.58
CA GLY A 43 4.42 5.31 -7.19
C GLY A 43 5.62 6.23 -6.99
N ALA A 44 5.48 7.24 -6.12
CA ALA A 44 6.55 8.19 -5.87
C ALA A 44 7.62 7.63 -4.92
N THR A 45 7.30 6.56 -4.22
CA THR A 45 8.25 5.88 -3.35
C THR A 45 8.41 4.46 -3.88
N PRO A 46 9.35 4.25 -4.80
CA PRO A 46 9.45 2.94 -5.45
C PRO A 46 9.91 1.81 -4.55
N ASN A 47 10.65 2.13 -3.50
CA ASN A 47 11.19 1.09 -2.64
C ASN A 47 10.89 1.38 -1.17
N PRO A 48 9.64 1.22 -0.74
CA PRO A 48 9.32 1.37 0.68
C PRO A 48 10.04 0.27 1.47
N THR A 49 10.32 0.53 2.73
CA THR A 49 10.99 -0.46 3.55
C THR A 49 10.07 -1.65 3.80
N ILE A 50 10.69 -2.79 4.12
CA ILE A 50 9.92 -3.99 4.45
C ILE A 50 8.99 -3.73 5.62
N ASP A 51 9.47 -3.00 6.62
CA ASP A 51 8.65 -2.69 7.78
C ASP A 51 7.39 -1.93 7.38
N THR A 52 7.56 -0.94 6.51
CA THR A 52 6.44 -0.16 6.01
C THR A 52 5.45 -1.02 5.23
N VAL A 53 5.97 -1.86 4.35
CA VAL A 53 5.12 -2.73 3.54
C VAL A 53 4.36 -3.71 4.42
N LYS A 54 5.03 -4.24 5.44
CA LYS A 54 4.38 -5.17 6.35
C LYS A 54 3.23 -4.52 7.11
N LYS A 55 3.43 -3.29 7.56
CA LYS A 55 2.38 -2.55 8.25
C LYS A 55 1.17 -2.35 7.35
N ILE A 56 1.42 -2.05 6.09
CA ILE A 56 0.35 -1.85 5.11
C ILE A 56 -0.38 -3.16 4.87
N ALA A 57 0.36 -4.26 4.69
CA ALA A 57 -0.25 -5.56 4.45
C ALA A 57 -1.14 -5.95 5.62
N ASP A 58 -0.64 -5.77 6.83
CA ASP A 58 -1.41 -6.08 8.03
C ASP A 58 -2.69 -5.26 8.10
N ALA A 59 -2.59 -3.97 7.78
CA ALA A 59 -3.74 -3.08 7.81
C ALA A 59 -4.79 -3.45 6.75
N LEU A 60 -4.35 -4.01 5.64
CA LEU A 60 -5.24 -4.43 4.57
C LEU A 60 -5.74 -5.86 4.76
N GLY A 61 -5.19 -6.58 5.72
CA GLY A 61 -5.59 -7.95 5.96
C GLY A 61 -5.10 -8.91 4.92
N VAL A 62 -3.98 -8.60 4.28
CA VAL A 62 -3.40 -9.48 3.27
C VAL A 62 -1.98 -9.83 3.67
N SER A 63 -1.42 -10.83 2.99
CA SER A 63 -0.04 -11.22 3.26
C SER A 63 0.91 -10.25 2.56
N LEU A 64 2.15 -10.24 3.03
CA LEU A 64 3.18 -9.47 2.37
C LEU A 64 3.32 -9.91 0.92
N ASP A 65 3.26 -11.21 0.70
CA ASP A 65 3.37 -11.78 -0.63
C ASP A 65 2.26 -11.29 -1.55
N ASP A 66 1.03 -11.23 -1.04
CA ASP A 66 -0.10 -10.72 -1.82
C ASP A 66 0.13 -9.28 -2.25
N LEU A 67 0.68 -8.49 -1.36
CA LEU A 67 0.90 -7.08 -1.65
C LEU A 67 2.04 -6.88 -2.65
N MET A 68 3.00 -7.81 -2.66
CA MET A 68 4.18 -7.70 -3.50
C MET A 68 4.03 -8.35 -4.88
N LYS A 69 2.96 -9.10 -5.08
CA LYS A 69 2.76 -9.71 -6.39
C LYS A 69 2.56 -8.66 -7.46
#